data_825873b0494286039c4d4b4a25fd9856
#
_entry.id   825873b0494286039c4d4b4a25fd9856
#
_cell.length_a   1.000
_cell.length_b   1.000
_cell.length_c   1.000
_cell.angle_alpha   90.00
_cell.angle_beta   90.00
_cell.angle_gamma   90.00
#
_symmetry.space_group_name_H-M   'P 1'
#
loop_
_entity.id
_entity.type
_entity.pdbx_description
1 polymer ?
#
loop_
_entity_poly.entity_id
_entity_poly.type
_entity_poly.pdbx_seq_one_letter_code
_entity_poly.pdbx_strand_id
1 'polypeptide(L)'
;VYLEDYHVAPSHPGLGHFVTCDDLEWEYGDWWSVQTVGVNRGLSKPGSPVYQTWHEQVLAYDQGKVPAHGSIWLTYYPGLMVEWYPHVLVVSSIVPTGIESCSNIVEFYYPEDIALFERAFIEAEQAAYREAGWAAHEAQRALNASRGLTSTEIALVASIDERLSDRDG
;
A
#
# COMPACT_ATOMS: atom_id res chain seq x y z
N VAL A 1 10.86 -5.05 5.65
CA VAL A 1 9.43 -5.17 5.93
C VAL A 1 8.66 -5.37 4.64
N TYR A 2 8.90 -4.58 3.59
CA TYR A 2 8.22 -4.72 2.29
C TYR A 2 8.45 -6.06 1.56
N LEU A 3 9.47 -6.80 1.94
CA LEU A 3 9.85 -8.05 1.29
C LEU A 3 9.33 -9.31 2.01
N GLU A 4 8.45 -9.15 2.97
CA GLU A 4 8.02 -10.24 3.84
C GLU A 4 6.50 -10.40 3.76
N ASP A 5 6.05 -11.50 3.23
CA ASP A 5 4.64 -11.84 3.02
C ASP A 5 3.82 -11.86 4.32
N TYR A 6 4.42 -12.28 5.42
CA TYR A 6 3.74 -12.42 6.71
C TYR A 6 3.23 -11.10 7.30
N HIS A 7 3.76 -9.94 6.85
CA HIS A 7 3.30 -8.66 7.39
C HIS A 7 1.96 -8.20 6.80
N VAL A 8 1.58 -8.68 5.60
CA VAL A 8 0.39 -8.19 4.88
C VAL A 8 -0.88 -8.37 5.71
N ALA A 9 -1.15 -9.57 6.17
CA ALA A 9 -2.38 -9.84 6.91
C ALA A 9 -2.48 -9.08 8.26
N PRO A 10 -1.45 -9.00 9.11
CA PRO A 10 -1.53 -8.28 10.37
C PRO A 10 -1.40 -6.75 10.23
N SER A 11 -0.64 -6.27 9.24
CA SER A 11 -0.38 -4.83 9.08
C SER A 11 -1.36 -4.14 8.13
N HIS A 12 -1.91 -4.90 7.18
CA HIS A 12 -2.85 -4.40 6.17
C HIS A 12 -4.08 -5.31 6.10
N PRO A 13 -4.92 -5.37 7.13
CA PRO A 13 -6.03 -6.32 7.18
C PRO A 13 -7.00 -6.15 6.00
N GLY A 14 -7.23 -4.91 5.53
CA GLY A 14 -8.02 -4.63 4.34
C GLY A 14 -7.38 -5.21 3.07
N LEU A 15 -6.09 -4.94 2.86
CA LEU A 15 -5.34 -5.46 1.71
C LEU A 15 -5.28 -6.99 1.70
N GLY A 16 -5.11 -7.64 2.86
CA GLY A 16 -5.14 -9.09 3.01
C GLY A 16 -6.48 -9.74 2.63
N HIS A 17 -7.55 -8.97 2.53
CA HIS A 17 -8.82 -9.43 1.97
C HIS A 17 -8.88 -9.31 0.44
N PHE A 18 -8.08 -8.44 -0.14
CA PHE A 18 -7.99 -8.24 -1.59
C PHE A 18 -6.98 -9.18 -2.24
N VAL A 19 -5.77 -9.28 -1.69
CA VAL A 19 -4.68 -10.12 -2.21
C VAL A 19 -4.57 -11.42 -1.44
N THR A 20 -4.04 -12.46 -2.08
CA THR A 20 -3.62 -13.70 -1.42
C THR A 20 -2.11 -13.85 -1.52
N CYS A 21 -1.47 -14.10 -0.38
CA CYS A 21 -0.04 -14.41 -0.33
C CYS A 21 0.25 -15.91 -0.54
N ASP A 22 -0.78 -16.73 -0.75
CA ASP A 22 -0.60 -18.16 -1.03
C ASP A 22 0.09 -18.39 -2.39
N ASP A 23 -0.10 -17.45 -3.34
CA ASP A 23 0.48 -17.47 -4.68
C ASP A 23 1.58 -16.39 -4.83
N LEU A 24 2.33 -16.11 -3.77
CA LEU A 24 3.38 -15.11 -3.79
C LEU A 24 4.58 -15.58 -4.62
N GLU A 25 4.88 -14.84 -5.66
CA GLU A 25 6.06 -15.02 -6.49
C GLU A 25 7.08 -13.91 -6.23
N TRP A 26 8.37 -14.28 -6.26
CA TRP A 26 9.47 -13.38 -5.97
C TRP A 26 10.53 -13.43 -7.05
N GLU A 27 10.98 -12.26 -7.48
CA GLU A 27 12.16 -12.10 -8.33
C GLU A 27 13.11 -11.08 -7.72
N TYR A 28 14.41 -11.30 -7.88
CA TYR A 28 15.45 -10.46 -7.32
C TYR A 28 16.54 -10.15 -8.34
N GLY A 29 17.04 -8.92 -8.31
CA GLY A 29 18.26 -8.49 -8.94
C GLY A 29 19.18 -7.81 -7.93
N ASP A 30 20.31 -7.28 -8.39
CA ASP A 30 21.31 -6.62 -7.51
C ASP A 30 20.73 -5.40 -6.78
N TRP A 31 19.82 -4.68 -7.43
CA TRP A 31 19.27 -3.41 -6.93
C TRP A 31 17.74 -3.37 -6.88
N TRP A 32 17.08 -4.47 -7.18
CA TRP A 32 15.63 -4.53 -7.24
C TRP A 32 15.09 -5.86 -6.73
N SER A 33 13.86 -5.82 -6.33
CA SER A 33 13.05 -7.02 -6.09
C SER A 33 11.62 -6.77 -6.57
N VAL A 34 10.97 -7.82 -7.07
CA VAL A 34 9.56 -7.82 -7.44
C VAL A 34 8.83 -8.90 -6.66
N GLN A 35 7.66 -8.55 -6.19
CA GLN A 35 6.71 -9.48 -5.58
C GLN A 35 5.41 -9.42 -6.38
N THR A 36 4.87 -10.57 -6.74
CA THR A 36 3.58 -10.68 -7.40
C THR A 36 2.66 -11.51 -6.53
N VAL A 37 1.47 -11.01 -6.24
CA VAL A 37 0.46 -11.69 -5.44
C VAL A 37 -0.85 -11.84 -6.22
N GLY A 38 -1.53 -12.94 -5.99
CA GLY A 38 -2.83 -13.21 -6.60
C GLY A 38 -3.97 -12.39 -5.99
N VAL A 39 -5.13 -12.45 -6.61
CA VAL A 39 -6.38 -11.91 -6.07
C VAL A 39 -7.02 -12.95 -5.16
N ASN A 40 -7.43 -12.54 -3.97
CA ASN A 40 -8.18 -13.42 -3.10
C ASN A 40 -9.52 -13.80 -3.74
N ARG A 41 -9.80 -15.13 -3.79
CA ARG A 41 -10.98 -15.72 -4.45
C ARG A 41 -12.25 -15.33 -3.73
N GLY A 42 -12.61 -14.41 -3.41
CA GLY A 42 -13.83 -14.02 -2.75
C GLY A 42 -13.78 -12.55 -2.41
N LEU A 43 -13.47 -11.67 -3.32
CA LEU A 43 -13.69 -10.22 -3.14
C LEU A 43 -14.98 -9.86 -2.37
N SER A 44 -15.73 -10.90 -1.96
CA SER A 44 -16.95 -10.90 -1.15
C SER A 44 -16.74 -10.65 0.35
N LYS A 45 -15.51 -10.59 0.85
CA LYS A 45 -15.24 -10.34 2.29
C LYS A 45 -14.21 -9.23 2.47
N PRO A 46 -14.54 -8.01 2.08
CA PRO A 46 -13.65 -6.87 2.30
C PRO A 46 -13.45 -6.66 3.81
N GLY A 47 -12.22 -6.38 4.20
CA GLY A 47 -11.84 -6.17 5.60
C GLY A 47 -12.36 -4.85 6.18
N SER A 48 -12.78 -3.92 5.33
CA SER A 48 -13.37 -2.65 5.73
C SER A 48 -14.35 -2.13 4.67
N PRO A 49 -15.23 -1.17 5.02
CA PRO A 49 -16.10 -0.51 4.06
C PRO A 49 -15.33 0.21 2.93
N VAL A 50 -14.13 0.72 3.22
CA VAL A 50 -13.28 1.40 2.24
C VAL A 50 -12.82 0.42 1.17
N TYR A 51 -12.30 -0.73 1.57
CA TYR A 51 -11.91 -1.80 0.65
C TYR A 51 -13.10 -2.39 -0.10
N GLN A 52 -14.26 -2.49 0.54
CA GLN A 52 -15.48 -2.92 -0.14
C GLN A 52 -15.82 -1.98 -1.30
N THR A 53 -15.80 -0.68 -1.06
CA THR A 53 -16.09 0.32 -2.10
C THR A 53 -15.09 0.21 -3.25
N TRP A 54 -13.81 0.05 -2.96
CA TRP A 54 -12.80 -0.15 -4.01
C TRP A 54 -13.01 -1.43 -4.80
N HIS A 55 -13.27 -2.57 -4.15
CA HIS A 55 -13.59 -3.84 -4.84
C HIS A 55 -14.79 -3.70 -5.77
N GLU A 56 -15.85 -3.02 -5.33
CA GLU A 56 -17.03 -2.76 -6.15
C GLU A 56 -16.70 -1.93 -7.38
N GLN A 57 -15.83 -0.92 -7.26
CA GLN A 57 -15.38 -0.12 -8.40
C GLN A 57 -14.52 -0.94 -9.38
N VAL A 58 -13.59 -1.76 -8.88
CA VAL A 58 -12.79 -2.66 -9.73
C VAL A 58 -13.69 -3.61 -10.51
N LEU A 59 -14.61 -4.29 -9.82
CA LEU A 59 -15.53 -5.23 -10.47
C LEU A 59 -16.49 -4.54 -11.45
N ALA A 60 -16.95 -3.34 -11.13
CA ALA A 60 -17.82 -2.56 -12.03
C ALA A 60 -17.07 -2.20 -13.32
N TYR A 61 -15.84 -1.70 -13.20
CA TYR A 61 -15.01 -1.35 -14.34
C TYR A 61 -14.66 -2.58 -15.20
N ASP A 62 -14.33 -3.70 -14.59
CA ASP A 62 -14.00 -4.97 -15.25
C ASP A 62 -15.24 -5.79 -15.67
N GLN A 63 -16.43 -5.21 -15.59
CA GLN A 63 -17.70 -5.87 -15.96
C GLN A 63 -17.91 -7.21 -15.22
N GLY A 64 -17.55 -7.24 -13.94
CA GLY A 64 -17.68 -8.41 -13.07
C GLY A 64 -16.53 -9.43 -13.20
N LYS A 65 -15.51 -9.14 -13.98
CA LYS A 65 -14.34 -10.02 -14.08
C LYS A 65 -13.38 -9.73 -12.92
N VAL A 66 -12.88 -10.80 -12.30
CA VAL A 66 -11.83 -10.69 -11.28
C VAL A 66 -10.50 -10.42 -11.99
N PRO A 67 -9.70 -9.43 -11.52
CA PRO A 67 -8.37 -9.17 -12.06
C PRO A 67 -7.47 -10.40 -12.03
N ALA A 68 -6.54 -10.51 -12.98
CA ALA A 68 -5.60 -11.62 -13.05
C ALA A 68 -4.56 -11.60 -11.91
N HIS A 69 -4.18 -10.39 -11.46
CA HIS A 69 -3.23 -10.17 -10.38
C HIS A 69 -3.86 -9.26 -9.33
N GLY A 70 -3.54 -9.50 -8.07
CA GLY A 70 -3.94 -8.65 -6.96
C GLY A 70 -3.03 -7.43 -6.85
N SER A 71 -1.72 -7.66 -6.80
CA SER A 71 -0.73 -6.60 -6.75
C SER A 71 0.61 -7.08 -7.30
N ILE A 72 1.38 -6.13 -7.81
CA ILE A 72 2.79 -6.33 -8.16
C ILE A 72 3.55 -5.20 -7.45
N TRP A 73 4.54 -5.56 -6.63
CA TRP A 73 5.35 -4.62 -5.88
C TRP A 73 6.80 -4.73 -6.31
N LEU A 74 7.29 -3.67 -6.94
CA LEU A 74 8.70 -3.53 -7.28
C LEU A 74 9.35 -2.56 -6.31
N THR A 75 10.43 -2.99 -5.68
CA THR A 75 11.33 -2.12 -4.92
C THR A 75 12.63 -1.97 -5.68
N TYR A 76 13.02 -0.73 -5.97
CA TYR A 76 14.30 -0.39 -6.56
C TYR A 76 15.11 0.43 -5.58
N TYR A 77 16.22 -0.14 -5.14
CA TYR A 77 17.03 0.47 -4.09
C TYR A 77 17.80 1.71 -4.61
N PRO A 78 17.98 2.74 -3.75
CA PRO A 78 17.62 2.74 -2.32
C PRO A 78 16.25 3.36 -2.00
N GLY A 79 15.50 3.93 -2.92
CA GLY A 79 14.36 4.74 -2.51
C GLY A 79 13.18 4.82 -3.47
N LEU A 80 13.07 3.90 -4.43
CA LEU A 80 11.95 3.87 -5.35
C LEU A 80 11.12 2.60 -5.12
N MET A 81 9.81 2.78 -4.98
CA MET A 81 8.83 1.69 -4.96
C MET A 81 7.80 1.94 -6.05
N VAL A 82 7.51 0.91 -6.82
CA VAL A 82 6.48 0.93 -7.85
C VAL A 82 5.48 -0.18 -7.53
N GLU A 83 4.25 0.21 -7.36
CA GLU A 83 3.18 -0.67 -6.94
C GLU A 83 2.10 -0.70 -8.02
N TRP A 84 1.77 -1.87 -8.48
CA TRP A 84 0.71 -2.06 -9.47
C TRP A 84 -0.47 -2.76 -8.81
N TYR A 85 -1.59 -2.07 -8.78
CA TYR A 85 -2.91 -2.60 -8.43
C TYR A 85 -3.81 -2.59 -9.66
N PRO A 86 -4.99 -3.22 -9.63
CA PRO A 86 -5.90 -3.18 -10.77
C PRO A 86 -6.18 -1.75 -11.23
N HIS A 87 -5.76 -1.45 -12.47
CA HIS A 87 -5.95 -0.17 -13.16
C HIS A 87 -5.28 1.06 -12.53
N VAL A 88 -4.33 0.86 -11.66
CA VAL A 88 -3.52 1.96 -11.10
C VAL A 88 -2.05 1.56 -10.97
N LEU A 89 -1.17 2.48 -11.31
CA LEU A 89 0.25 2.40 -11.01
C LEU A 89 0.56 3.45 -9.96
N VAL A 90 1.12 3.03 -8.84
CA VAL A 90 1.57 3.92 -7.76
C VAL A 90 3.09 3.96 -7.75
N VAL A 91 3.65 5.14 -7.72
CA VAL A 91 5.10 5.34 -7.63
C VAL A 91 5.41 6.12 -6.36
N SER A 92 6.16 5.49 -5.47
CA SER A 92 6.63 6.09 -4.22
C SER A 92 8.13 6.37 -4.31
N SER A 93 8.50 7.64 -4.17
CA SER A 93 9.90 8.08 -4.18
C SER A 93 10.30 8.60 -2.79
N ILE A 94 11.20 7.88 -2.14
CA ILE A 94 11.72 8.28 -0.83
C ILE A 94 12.94 9.14 -1.02
N VAL A 95 12.82 10.42 -0.68
CA VAL A 95 13.88 11.43 -0.82
C VAL A 95 14.41 11.80 0.56
N PRO A 96 15.66 11.47 0.90
CA PRO A 96 16.28 11.92 2.14
C PRO A 96 16.31 13.45 2.23
N THR A 97 15.83 14.01 3.33
CA THR A 97 15.83 15.46 3.60
C THR A 97 16.77 15.83 4.75
N GLY A 98 17.29 14.84 5.47
CA GLY A 98 18.23 14.98 6.57
C GLY A 98 18.70 13.61 7.06
N ILE A 99 19.53 13.60 8.10
CA ILE A 99 20.06 12.35 8.68
C ILE A 99 18.93 11.48 9.25
N GLU A 100 17.91 12.11 9.81
CA GLU A 100 16.77 11.43 10.48
C GLU A 100 15.43 11.75 9.82
N SER A 101 15.44 12.25 8.58
CA SER A 101 14.21 12.66 7.89
C SER A 101 14.24 12.34 6.41
N CYS A 102 13.07 12.01 5.87
CA CYS A 102 12.84 11.85 4.44
C CYS A 102 11.46 12.38 4.07
N SER A 103 11.27 12.65 2.80
CA SER A 103 9.96 12.86 2.19
C SER A 103 9.61 11.66 1.34
N ASN A 104 8.39 11.16 1.47
CA ASN A 104 7.84 10.17 0.55
C ASN A 104 6.89 10.90 -0.40
N ILE A 105 7.22 10.88 -1.70
CA ILE A 105 6.39 11.44 -2.76
C ILE A 105 5.65 10.28 -3.39
N VAL A 106 4.33 10.30 -3.33
CA VAL A 106 3.48 9.25 -3.88
C VAL A 106 2.68 9.81 -5.05
N GLU A 107 2.84 9.19 -6.21
CA GLU A 107 2.19 9.56 -7.46
C GLU A 107 1.30 8.42 -7.95
N PHE A 108 0.09 8.75 -8.37
CA PHE A 108 -0.89 7.79 -8.88
C PHE A 108 -1.10 8.01 -10.38
N TYR A 109 -0.96 6.96 -11.15
CA TYR A 109 -1.14 6.96 -12.59
C TYR A 109 -2.28 6.02 -12.97
N TYR A 110 -3.27 6.55 -13.66
CA TYR A 110 -4.46 5.82 -14.11
C TYR A 110 -4.52 5.76 -15.63
N PRO A 111 -5.14 4.73 -16.22
CA PRO A 111 -5.55 4.77 -17.62
C PRO A 111 -6.37 6.03 -17.93
N GLU A 112 -6.27 6.54 -19.16
CA GLU A 112 -6.88 7.82 -19.55
C GLU A 112 -8.40 7.84 -19.35
N ASP A 113 -9.07 6.75 -19.64
CA ASP A 113 -10.53 6.60 -19.46
C ASP A 113 -10.94 6.66 -17.97
N ILE A 114 -10.18 6.04 -17.10
CA ILE A 114 -10.37 6.16 -15.65
C ILE A 114 -10.10 7.59 -15.19
N ALA A 115 -8.96 8.16 -15.60
CA ALA A 115 -8.56 9.50 -15.19
C ALA A 115 -9.57 10.58 -15.58
N LEU A 116 -10.24 10.42 -16.74
CA LEU A 116 -11.17 11.41 -17.27
C LEU A 116 -12.64 11.18 -16.84
N PHE A 117 -13.05 9.93 -16.61
CA PHE A 117 -14.48 9.61 -16.49
C PHE A 117 -14.85 8.83 -15.23
N GLU A 118 -13.90 8.18 -14.53
CA GLU A 118 -14.17 7.28 -13.42
C GLU A 118 -13.70 7.84 -12.07
N ARG A 119 -14.20 9.03 -11.71
CA ARG A 119 -13.82 9.71 -10.47
C ARG A 119 -14.08 8.87 -9.22
N ALA A 120 -15.17 8.13 -9.18
CA ALA A 120 -15.52 7.27 -8.05
C ALA A 120 -14.51 6.13 -7.86
N PHE A 121 -13.96 5.60 -8.96
CA PHE A 121 -12.89 4.61 -8.92
C PHE A 121 -11.63 5.21 -8.26
N ILE A 122 -11.20 6.38 -8.72
CA ILE A 122 -10.02 7.07 -8.20
C ILE A 122 -10.15 7.36 -6.70
N GLU A 123 -11.29 7.91 -6.27
CA GLU A 123 -11.54 8.23 -4.87
C GLU A 123 -11.54 6.96 -3.98
N ALA A 124 -12.14 5.88 -4.46
CA ALA A 124 -12.20 4.60 -3.72
C ALA A 124 -10.81 3.95 -3.61
N GLU A 125 -10.04 3.93 -4.69
CA GLU A 125 -8.68 3.38 -4.71
C GLU A 125 -7.74 4.16 -3.79
N GLN A 126 -7.71 5.48 -3.88
CA GLN A 126 -6.87 6.32 -3.02
C GLN A 126 -7.27 6.25 -1.54
N ALA A 127 -8.55 6.04 -1.24
CA ALA A 127 -8.99 5.80 0.13
C ALA A 127 -8.47 4.46 0.67
N ALA A 128 -8.53 3.40 -0.15
CA ALA A 128 -7.99 2.08 0.21
C ALA A 128 -6.47 2.12 0.41
N TYR A 129 -5.76 2.82 -0.45
CA TYR A 129 -4.31 3.02 -0.35
C TYR A 129 -3.92 3.75 0.96
N ARG A 130 -4.64 4.81 1.30
CA ARG A 130 -4.42 5.54 2.56
C ARG A 130 -4.71 4.67 3.79
N GLU A 131 -5.77 3.87 3.77
CA GLU A 131 -6.08 2.96 4.88
C GLU A 131 -4.96 1.92 5.06
N ALA A 132 -4.42 1.37 3.98
CA ALA A 132 -3.30 0.43 4.04
C ALA A 132 -2.05 1.08 4.64
N GLY A 133 -1.70 2.27 4.19
CA GLY A 133 -0.55 3.02 4.70
C GLY A 133 -0.69 3.34 6.19
N TRP A 134 -1.88 3.76 6.62
CA TRP A 134 -2.15 4.06 8.02
C TRP A 134 -2.07 2.82 8.91
N ALA A 135 -2.65 1.69 8.47
CA ALA A 135 -2.60 0.44 9.20
C ALA A 135 -1.16 -0.08 9.39
N ALA A 136 -0.31 0.03 8.36
CA ALA A 136 1.11 -0.32 8.47
C ALA A 136 1.85 0.54 9.49
N HIS A 137 1.56 1.84 9.51
CA HIS A 137 2.13 2.78 10.46
C HIS A 137 1.74 2.45 11.90
N GLU A 138 0.48 2.18 12.17
CA GLU A 138 -0.02 1.76 13.48
C GLU A 138 0.63 0.45 13.96
N ALA A 139 0.73 -0.54 13.06
CA ALA A 139 1.38 -1.82 13.36
C ALA A 139 2.87 -1.62 13.72
N GLN A 140 3.58 -0.77 12.99
CA GLN A 140 4.97 -0.45 13.27
C GLN A 140 5.14 0.26 14.61
N ARG A 141 4.25 1.19 14.98
CA ARG A 141 4.24 1.83 16.28
C ARG A 141 4.05 0.83 17.42
N ALA A 142 3.09 -0.08 17.28
CA ALA A 142 2.84 -1.13 18.27
C ALA A 142 4.05 -2.06 18.44
N LEU A 143 4.69 -2.43 17.34
CA LEU A 143 5.91 -3.25 17.35
C LEU A 143 7.06 -2.52 18.05
N ASN A 144 7.27 -1.25 17.76
CA ASN A 144 8.31 -0.44 18.39
C ASN A 144 8.07 -0.32 19.90
N ALA A 145 6.84 -0.08 20.33
CA ALA A 145 6.46 -0.04 21.74
C ALA A 145 6.71 -1.38 22.44
N SER A 146 6.39 -2.51 21.80
CA SER A 146 6.59 -3.85 22.35
C SER A 146 8.06 -4.23 22.52
N ARG A 147 8.95 -3.65 21.72
CA ARG A 147 10.40 -3.87 21.79
C ARG A 147 11.10 -3.02 22.84
N GLY A 148 10.39 -2.17 23.57
CA GLY A 148 10.94 -1.32 24.62
C GLY A 148 11.93 -0.29 24.06
N LEU A 149 11.62 0.28 22.89
CA LEU A 149 12.45 1.31 22.28
C LEU A 149 12.65 2.49 23.21
N THR A 150 13.82 3.08 23.16
CA THR A 150 14.17 4.27 23.96
C THR A 150 13.27 5.45 23.63
N SER A 151 13.15 6.41 24.54
CA SER A 151 12.36 7.62 24.34
C SER A 151 12.78 8.41 23.09
N THR A 152 14.06 8.34 22.71
CA THR A 152 14.58 8.97 21.49
C THR A 152 14.08 8.28 20.22
N GLU A 153 14.04 6.95 20.22
CA GLU A 153 13.53 6.15 19.11
C GLU A 153 12.00 6.31 18.95
N ILE A 154 11.28 6.42 20.07
CA ILE A 154 9.86 6.72 20.08
C ILE A 154 9.59 8.16 19.58
N ALA A 155 10.41 9.13 19.98
CA ALA A 155 10.28 10.52 19.53
C ALA A 155 10.56 10.66 18.02
N LEU A 156 11.45 9.87 17.47
CA LEU A 156 11.70 9.82 16.03
C LEU A 156 10.46 9.31 15.27
N VAL A 157 9.85 8.24 15.73
CA VAL A 157 8.59 7.71 15.15
C VAL A 157 7.46 8.74 15.29
N ALA A 158 7.33 9.38 16.43
CA ALA A 158 6.31 10.42 16.68
C ALA A 158 6.51 11.67 15.80
N SER A 159 7.75 12.06 15.48
CA SER A 159 8.04 13.20 14.61
C SER A 159 7.64 12.95 13.14
N ILE A 160 7.63 11.70 12.72
CA ILE A 160 7.12 11.28 11.41
C ILE A 160 5.59 11.40 11.41
N ASP A 161 4.93 11.02 12.49
CA ASP A 161 3.49 11.08 12.73
C ASP A 161 2.93 12.50 12.62
N GLU A 162 3.52 13.45 13.35
CA GLU A 162 3.10 14.86 13.33
C GLU A 162 3.13 15.48 11.92
N ARG A 163 4.15 15.13 11.14
CA ARG A 163 4.32 15.68 9.79
C ARG A 163 3.38 15.07 8.76
N LEU A 164 2.86 13.86 9.00
CA LEU A 164 1.84 13.24 8.16
C LEU A 164 0.45 13.80 8.48
N SER A 165 0.15 14.07 9.77
CA SER A 165 -1.14 14.63 10.19
C SER A 165 -1.30 16.11 9.86
N ASP A 166 -0.21 16.92 9.85
CA ASP A 166 -0.25 18.36 9.49
C ASP A 166 -0.49 18.63 7.99
N ARG A 167 -0.54 17.61 7.17
CA ARG A 167 -0.85 17.73 5.72
C ARG A 167 -2.32 17.57 5.38
N ASP A 168 -3.13 17.11 6.34
CA ASP A 168 -4.57 16.89 6.18
C ASP A 168 -5.42 18.07 6.75
N GLY A 169 -4.79 19.23 7.06
CA GLY A 169 -5.44 20.43 7.57
C GLY A 169 -5.61 21.53 6.52
#